data_6236dad30c41acb473edde40976847db
#
_entry.id   6236dad30c41acb473edde40976847db
#
_cell.length_a   1.000
_cell.length_b   1.000
_cell.length_c   1.000
_cell.angle_alpha   90.00
_cell.angle_beta   90.00
_cell.angle_gamma   90.00
#
_symmetry.space_group_name_H-M   'P 1'
#
loop_
_entity.id
_entity.type
_entity.pdbx_description
1 polymer ?
#
loop_
_entity_poly.entity_id
_entity_poly.type
_entity_poly.pdbx_seq_one_letter_code
_entity_poly.pdbx_strand_id
1 'polypeptide(L)'
;MKNKKLVMIPGPTPTVRTITDQMGRETVAFGDPVFVKDFSELIVDLKEMWRVEGECFVVAGSGTMAMEMAIANVTKRDDNVLIVSNGFFGDRFIDICTRKGLNVDVLSAEWGDVVSPEAIENKLKEKNYAAITITHVDTSTGARAPIEEIGEVLKKFPETVYIVDGVAATAGEREYVDDMNIDI
;
A
#
# COMPACT_ATOMS: atom_id res chain seq x y z
N MET A 1 39.37 -14.00 1.67
CA MET A 1 38.08 -13.34 1.89
C MET A 1 37.00 -14.24 1.33
N LYS A 2 36.02 -14.69 2.14
CA LYS A 2 34.90 -15.45 1.60
C LYS A 2 34.12 -14.51 0.67
N ASN A 3 33.93 -14.90 -0.60
CA ASN A 3 33.09 -14.15 -1.53
C ASN A 3 31.69 -13.96 -0.92
N LYS A 4 31.35 -12.75 -0.50
CA LYS A 4 30.03 -12.42 0.00
C LYS A 4 29.08 -12.49 -1.21
N LYS A 5 28.09 -13.40 -1.16
CA LYS A 5 27.08 -13.49 -2.22
C LYS A 5 26.29 -12.18 -2.29
N LEU A 6 26.13 -11.66 -3.48
CA LEU A 6 25.25 -10.52 -3.74
C LEU A 6 23.80 -10.99 -3.71
N VAL A 7 22.97 -10.31 -2.91
CA VAL A 7 21.52 -10.57 -2.88
C VAL A 7 20.88 -9.84 -4.07
N MET A 8 20.21 -10.60 -4.94
CA MET A 8 19.58 -10.12 -6.18
C MET A 8 18.09 -10.51 -6.27
N ILE A 9 17.43 -10.62 -5.13
CA ILE A 9 15.98 -10.91 -5.04
C ILE A 9 15.23 -9.60 -4.72
N PRO A 10 13.94 -9.50 -5.06
CA PRO A 10 13.14 -8.29 -4.79
C PRO A 10 13.02 -7.96 -3.30
N GLY A 11 13.10 -8.94 -2.43
CA GLY A 11 13.07 -8.80 -0.98
C GLY A 11 13.20 -10.15 -0.25
N PRO A 12 13.73 -10.16 1.01
CA PRO A 12 14.31 -9.03 1.72
C PRO A 12 15.65 -8.56 1.12
N THR A 13 15.87 -7.25 1.13
CA THR A 13 17.08 -6.60 0.62
C THR A 13 18.07 -6.32 1.75
N PRO A 14 19.39 -6.19 1.45
CA PRO A 14 20.38 -5.81 2.45
C PRO A 14 20.10 -4.42 3.02
N THR A 15 20.12 -4.32 4.34
CA THR A 15 19.99 -3.04 5.04
C THR A 15 21.37 -2.42 5.27
N VAL A 16 21.50 -1.10 5.08
CA VAL A 16 22.74 -0.39 5.34
C VAL A 16 23.10 -0.41 6.82
N ARG A 17 24.41 -0.38 7.11
CA ARG A 17 24.93 -0.58 8.47
C ARG A 17 24.40 0.48 9.46
N THR A 18 24.28 1.71 9.06
CA THR A 18 23.77 2.80 9.90
C THR A 18 22.35 2.54 10.42
N ILE A 19 21.53 1.81 9.65
CA ILE A 19 20.18 1.41 10.07
C ILE A 19 20.25 0.17 10.96
N THR A 20 21.04 -0.86 10.57
CA THR A 20 21.14 -2.08 11.38
C THR A 20 21.76 -1.84 12.74
N ASP A 21 22.67 -0.86 12.88
CA ASP A 21 23.26 -0.49 14.16
C ASP A 21 22.22 0.12 15.13
N GLN A 22 21.11 0.70 14.62
CA GLN A 22 20.00 1.18 15.46
C GLN A 22 19.16 0.03 16.05
N MET A 23 19.09 -1.11 15.36
CA MET A 23 18.34 -2.27 15.84
C MET A 23 18.98 -2.94 17.07
N GLY A 24 20.24 -2.63 17.35
CA GLY A 24 20.99 -3.11 18.53
C GLY A 24 20.89 -2.21 19.76
N ARG A 25 20.10 -1.12 19.73
CA ARG A 25 19.93 -0.24 20.89
C ARG A 25 19.22 -0.94 22.02
N GLU A 26 19.50 -0.50 23.24
CA GLU A 26 18.79 -0.97 24.42
C GLU A 26 17.30 -0.59 24.34
N THR A 27 16.45 -1.49 24.83
CA THR A 27 15.02 -1.25 24.90
C THR A 27 14.72 -0.16 25.94
N VAL A 28 13.91 0.83 25.53
CA VAL A 28 13.43 1.89 26.41
C VAL A 28 11.96 1.71 26.72
N ALA A 29 11.46 2.35 27.78
CA ALA A 29 10.03 2.34 28.09
C ALA A 29 9.26 3.09 26.99
N PHE A 30 8.05 2.61 26.66
CA PHE A 30 7.18 3.25 25.66
C PHE A 30 6.78 4.70 26.04
N GLY A 31 6.80 5.04 27.32
CA GLY A 31 6.54 6.38 27.85
C GLY A 31 7.81 7.21 28.13
N ASP A 32 9.00 6.74 27.70
CA ASP A 32 10.23 7.53 27.83
C ASP A 32 10.11 8.82 27.02
N PRO A 33 10.37 10.00 27.62
CA PRO A 33 10.18 11.28 26.93
C PRO A 33 11.01 11.43 25.64
N VAL A 34 12.22 10.86 25.60
CA VAL A 34 13.07 10.89 24.40
C VAL A 34 12.46 10.02 23.30
N PHE A 35 12.03 8.80 23.65
CA PHE A 35 11.37 7.91 22.71
C PHE A 35 10.08 8.52 22.15
N VAL A 36 9.23 9.10 23.00
CA VAL A 36 7.97 9.74 22.58
C VAL A 36 8.24 10.89 21.63
N LYS A 37 9.27 11.70 21.92
CA LYS A 37 9.69 12.79 21.03
C LYS A 37 10.17 12.25 19.67
N ASP A 38 11.13 11.31 19.68
CA ASP A 38 11.70 10.71 18.46
C ASP A 38 10.60 10.07 17.58
N PHE A 39 9.63 9.38 18.22
CA PHE A 39 8.52 8.75 17.51
C PHE A 39 7.56 9.79 16.91
N SER A 40 7.30 10.88 17.63
CA SER A 40 6.48 11.97 17.12
C SER A 40 7.14 12.68 15.92
N GLU A 41 8.45 12.91 15.97
CA GLU A 41 9.23 13.46 14.86
C GLU A 41 9.19 12.51 13.66
N LEU A 42 9.35 11.19 13.86
CA LEU A 42 9.22 10.19 12.81
C LEU A 42 7.87 10.28 12.07
N ILE A 43 6.76 10.44 12.79
CA ILE A 43 5.43 10.58 12.15
C ILE A 43 5.38 11.85 11.28
N VAL A 44 5.96 12.96 11.73
CA VAL A 44 6.04 14.20 10.93
C VAL A 44 6.85 13.98 9.67
N ASP A 45 8.03 13.35 9.78
CA ASP A 45 8.91 13.05 8.64
C ASP A 45 8.22 12.14 7.61
N LEU A 46 7.49 11.13 8.07
CA LEU A 46 6.73 10.23 7.19
C LEU A 46 5.61 10.98 6.46
N LYS A 47 4.86 11.83 7.16
CA LYS A 47 3.80 12.66 6.56
C LYS A 47 4.37 13.62 5.51
N GLU A 48 5.52 14.22 5.76
CA GLU A 48 6.21 15.08 4.79
C GLU A 48 6.69 14.28 3.57
N MET A 49 7.27 13.09 3.79
CA MET A 49 7.76 12.22 2.71
C MET A 49 6.64 11.79 1.76
N TRP A 50 5.49 11.44 2.28
CA TRP A 50 4.33 11.02 1.49
C TRP A 50 3.37 12.15 1.13
N ARG A 51 3.63 13.39 1.57
CA ARG A 51 2.76 14.55 1.37
C ARG A 51 1.33 14.27 1.79
N VAL A 52 1.16 13.88 3.04
CA VAL A 52 -0.13 13.52 3.62
C VAL A 52 -0.52 14.51 4.73
N GLU A 53 -1.70 15.13 4.61
CA GLU A 53 -2.29 15.96 5.67
C GLU A 53 -3.04 15.11 6.71
N GLY A 54 -3.53 13.94 6.28
CA GLY A 54 -4.22 12.96 7.12
C GLY A 54 -3.34 12.34 8.22
N GLU A 55 -3.76 11.23 8.79
CA GLU A 55 -3.03 10.54 9.85
C GLU A 55 -2.09 9.46 9.29
N CYS A 56 -0.88 9.38 9.87
CA CYS A 56 0.09 8.34 9.56
C CYS A 56 0.22 7.38 10.75
N PHE A 57 0.11 6.08 10.49
CA PHE A 57 0.19 5.03 11.51
C PHE A 57 1.39 4.11 11.26
N VAL A 58 2.25 3.97 12.26
CA VAL A 58 3.34 2.98 12.25
C VAL A 58 2.94 1.80 13.10
N VAL A 59 2.70 0.66 12.46
CA VAL A 59 2.19 -0.55 13.12
C VAL A 59 3.18 -1.69 12.94
N ALA A 60 3.50 -2.39 14.03
CA ALA A 60 4.35 -3.58 13.98
C ALA A 60 3.56 -4.75 13.36
N GLY A 61 3.90 -5.11 12.11
CA GLY A 61 3.20 -6.16 11.38
C GLY A 61 3.77 -6.41 9.99
N SER A 62 3.09 -7.26 9.23
CA SER A 62 3.40 -7.50 7.82
C SER A 62 2.60 -6.58 6.90
N GLY A 63 3.05 -6.42 5.64
CA GLY A 63 2.25 -5.74 4.61
C GLY A 63 0.85 -6.34 4.45
N THR A 64 0.73 -7.69 4.52
CA THR A 64 -0.60 -8.34 4.50
C THR A 64 -1.50 -7.87 5.65
N MET A 65 -0.94 -7.65 6.85
CA MET A 65 -1.71 -7.11 7.96
C MET A 65 -2.16 -5.67 7.68
N ALA A 66 -1.31 -4.84 7.07
CA ALA A 66 -1.68 -3.48 6.67
C ALA A 66 -2.81 -3.49 5.62
N MET A 67 -2.73 -4.36 4.60
CA MET A 67 -3.81 -4.56 3.62
C MET A 67 -5.15 -4.92 4.30
N GLU A 68 -5.11 -5.87 5.25
CA GLU A 68 -6.30 -6.30 6.00
C GLU A 68 -6.84 -5.18 6.89
N MET A 69 -5.96 -4.40 7.54
CA MET A 69 -6.33 -3.23 8.34
C MET A 69 -7.01 -2.16 7.48
N ALA A 70 -6.46 -1.83 6.31
CA ALA A 70 -7.05 -0.85 5.39
C ALA A 70 -8.48 -1.27 5.03
N ILE A 71 -8.67 -2.49 4.52
CA ILE A 71 -9.99 -3.01 4.16
C ILE A 71 -10.93 -3.07 5.38
N ALA A 72 -10.43 -3.49 6.54
CA ALA A 72 -11.26 -3.63 7.72
C ALA A 72 -11.84 -2.30 8.24
N ASN A 73 -11.12 -1.21 8.05
CA ASN A 73 -11.52 0.10 8.56
C ASN A 73 -12.53 0.83 7.66
N VAL A 74 -12.54 0.54 6.35
CA VAL A 74 -13.35 1.28 5.38
C VAL A 74 -14.51 0.48 4.80
N THR A 75 -14.60 -0.83 5.10
CA THR A 75 -15.65 -1.69 4.58
C THR A 75 -16.40 -2.43 5.67
N LYS A 76 -17.66 -2.72 5.40
CA LYS A 76 -18.51 -3.61 6.18
C LYS A 76 -18.97 -4.79 5.31
N ARG A 77 -19.44 -5.85 5.95
CA ARG A 77 -19.93 -7.05 5.25
C ARG A 77 -20.93 -6.68 4.15
N ASP A 78 -20.85 -7.40 3.03
CA ASP A 78 -21.65 -7.23 1.82
C ASP A 78 -21.39 -5.94 1.01
N ASP A 79 -20.43 -5.10 1.41
CA ASP A 79 -20.00 -3.97 0.56
C ASP A 79 -19.34 -4.49 -0.73
N ASN A 80 -19.54 -3.74 -1.82
CA ASN A 80 -18.84 -4.00 -3.07
C ASN A 80 -17.43 -3.43 -3.02
N VAL A 81 -16.45 -4.19 -3.43
CA VAL A 81 -15.05 -3.75 -3.55
C VAL A 81 -14.53 -4.11 -4.93
N LEU A 82 -13.85 -3.17 -5.58
CA LEU A 82 -13.13 -3.40 -6.83
C LEU A 82 -11.66 -3.68 -6.53
N ILE A 83 -11.16 -4.81 -6.99
CA ILE A 83 -9.74 -5.18 -6.86
C ILE A 83 -9.10 -5.10 -8.23
N VAL A 84 -8.04 -4.29 -8.32
CA VAL A 84 -7.20 -4.19 -9.52
C VAL A 84 -5.94 -5.01 -9.26
N SER A 85 -5.83 -6.15 -9.95
CA SER A 85 -4.71 -7.08 -9.77
C SER A 85 -3.77 -7.03 -10.98
N ASN A 86 -2.50 -6.77 -10.69
CA ASN A 86 -1.38 -6.83 -11.64
C ASN A 86 -0.32 -7.86 -11.17
N GLY A 87 -0.71 -8.79 -10.27
CA GLY A 87 0.13 -9.88 -9.79
C GLY A 87 -0.34 -10.50 -8.49
N PHE A 88 0.57 -11.24 -7.84
CA PHE A 88 0.28 -12.04 -6.64
C PHE A 88 -0.24 -11.22 -5.46
N PHE A 89 0.26 -9.99 -5.26
CA PHE A 89 -0.17 -9.17 -4.14
C PHE A 89 -1.52 -8.48 -4.41
N GLY A 90 -1.81 -8.17 -5.67
CA GLY A 90 -3.17 -7.82 -6.08
C GLY A 90 -4.16 -8.96 -5.78
N ASP A 91 -3.80 -10.20 -6.10
CA ASP A 91 -4.61 -11.39 -5.80
C ASP A 91 -4.78 -11.62 -4.28
N ARG A 92 -3.81 -11.16 -3.46
CA ARG A 92 -3.92 -11.21 -2.00
C ARG A 92 -5.10 -10.40 -1.48
N PHE A 93 -5.41 -9.24 -2.07
CA PHE A 93 -6.60 -8.47 -1.73
C PHE A 93 -7.89 -9.25 -2.02
N ILE A 94 -7.93 -10.06 -3.08
CA ILE A 94 -9.10 -10.91 -3.40
C ILE A 94 -9.38 -11.87 -2.23
N ASP A 95 -8.34 -12.54 -1.73
CA ASP A 95 -8.47 -13.47 -0.61
C ASP A 95 -8.93 -12.75 0.68
N ILE A 96 -8.32 -11.61 1.02
CA ILE A 96 -8.67 -10.81 2.19
C ILE A 96 -10.14 -10.37 2.12
N CYS A 97 -10.56 -9.77 1.01
CA CYS A 97 -11.91 -9.23 0.85
C CYS A 97 -12.96 -10.36 0.83
N THR A 98 -12.67 -11.48 0.16
CA THR A 98 -13.57 -12.65 0.13
C THR A 98 -13.77 -13.24 1.52
N ARG A 99 -12.70 -13.41 2.31
CA ARG A 99 -12.78 -13.91 3.70
C ARG A 99 -13.56 -12.97 4.61
N LYS A 100 -13.51 -11.68 4.35
CA LYS A 100 -14.29 -10.67 5.10
C LYS A 100 -15.78 -10.69 4.74
N GLY A 101 -16.17 -11.37 3.68
CA GLY A 101 -17.55 -11.47 3.19
C GLY A 101 -17.97 -10.23 2.41
N LEU A 102 -17.06 -9.66 1.64
CA LEU A 102 -17.32 -8.56 0.71
C LEU A 102 -17.74 -9.11 -0.67
N ASN A 103 -18.46 -8.31 -1.43
CA ASN A 103 -18.76 -8.59 -2.83
C ASN A 103 -17.59 -8.10 -3.69
N VAL A 104 -16.79 -9.02 -4.19
CA VAL A 104 -15.54 -8.71 -4.88
C VAL A 104 -15.73 -8.73 -6.39
N ASP A 105 -15.45 -7.62 -7.05
CA ASP A 105 -15.19 -7.57 -8.49
C ASP A 105 -13.68 -7.45 -8.73
N VAL A 106 -13.20 -8.07 -9.79
CA VAL A 106 -11.77 -8.10 -10.10
C VAL A 106 -11.53 -7.61 -11.52
N LEU A 107 -10.58 -6.70 -11.66
CA LEU A 107 -9.92 -6.38 -12.93
C LEU A 107 -8.49 -6.89 -12.85
N SER A 108 -8.17 -7.89 -13.65
CA SER A 108 -6.82 -8.46 -13.71
C SER A 108 -6.12 -8.04 -15.00
N ALA A 109 -4.85 -7.69 -14.89
CA ALA A 109 -3.96 -7.57 -16.03
C ALA A 109 -3.29 -8.93 -16.34
N GLU A 110 -2.78 -9.07 -17.56
CA GLU A 110 -1.86 -10.16 -17.91
C GLU A 110 -0.56 -10.00 -17.11
N TRP A 111 0.15 -11.10 -16.86
CA TRP A 111 1.40 -11.07 -16.07
C TRP A 111 2.45 -10.17 -16.72
N GLY A 112 2.88 -9.15 -16.00
CA GLY A 112 3.84 -8.14 -16.45
C GLY A 112 3.20 -6.90 -17.10
N ASP A 113 1.86 -6.86 -17.13
CA ASP A 113 1.08 -5.72 -17.62
C ASP A 113 0.28 -5.07 -16.47
N VAL A 114 -0.43 -3.99 -16.76
CA VAL A 114 -1.27 -3.25 -15.81
C VAL A 114 -2.64 -2.96 -16.41
N VAL A 115 -3.63 -2.85 -15.53
CA VAL A 115 -4.98 -2.43 -15.94
C VAL A 115 -4.97 -0.93 -16.25
N SER A 116 -5.56 -0.54 -17.36
CA SER A 116 -5.61 0.87 -17.75
C SER A 116 -6.60 1.68 -16.88
N PRO A 117 -6.32 2.98 -16.64
CA PRO A 117 -7.25 3.87 -15.93
C PRO A 117 -8.64 3.92 -16.58
N GLU A 118 -8.71 3.82 -17.92
CA GLU A 118 -9.98 3.78 -18.65
C GLU A 118 -10.80 2.53 -18.31
N ALA A 119 -10.17 1.36 -18.23
CA ALA A 119 -10.85 0.12 -17.86
C ALA A 119 -11.39 0.21 -16.43
N ILE A 120 -10.63 0.81 -15.52
CA ILE A 120 -11.03 1.06 -14.13
C ILE A 120 -12.23 2.02 -14.10
N GLU A 121 -12.18 3.15 -14.82
CA GLU A 121 -13.29 4.12 -14.89
C GLU A 121 -14.57 3.45 -15.39
N ASN A 122 -14.47 2.64 -16.45
CA ASN A 122 -15.62 1.94 -17.00
C ASN A 122 -16.22 0.96 -15.98
N LYS A 123 -15.40 0.26 -15.24
CA LYS A 123 -15.84 -0.66 -14.18
C LYS A 123 -16.51 0.07 -13.02
N LEU A 124 -15.96 1.20 -12.58
CA LEU A 124 -16.53 2.02 -11.51
C LEU A 124 -17.90 2.61 -11.85
N LYS A 125 -18.22 2.78 -13.14
CA LYS A 125 -19.54 3.24 -13.61
C LYS A 125 -20.65 2.18 -13.50
N GLU A 126 -20.30 0.89 -13.36
CA GLU A 126 -21.29 -0.20 -13.35
C GLU A 126 -22.11 -0.23 -12.07
N LYS A 127 -21.52 0.09 -10.93
CA LYS A 127 -22.17 0.13 -9.60
C LYS A 127 -21.34 0.93 -8.59
N ASN A 128 -21.91 1.20 -7.42
CA ASN A 128 -21.16 1.83 -6.34
C ASN A 128 -20.22 0.81 -5.66
N TYR A 129 -18.97 1.22 -5.47
CA TYR A 129 -17.96 0.48 -4.72
C TYR A 129 -17.61 1.26 -3.45
N ALA A 130 -17.52 0.57 -2.31
CA ALA A 130 -17.04 1.16 -1.06
C ALA A 130 -15.54 1.44 -1.11
N ALA A 131 -14.80 0.57 -1.79
CA ALA A 131 -13.36 0.74 -1.97
C ALA A 131 -12.86 0.15 -3.29
N ILE A 132 -11.74 0.68 -3.76
CA ILE A 132 -10.89 0.11 -4.81
C ILE A 132 -9.50 -0.13 -4.22
N THR A 133 -8.88 -1.26 -4.57
CA THR A 133 -7.51 -1.58 -4.15
C THR A 133 -6.63 -1.80 -5.35
N ILE A 134 -5.36 -1.39 -5.24
CA ILE A 134 -4.33 -1.64 -6.23
C ILE A 134 -2.96 -1.79 -5.58
N THR A 135 -2.13 -2.69 -6.07
CA THR A 135 -0.71 -2.78 -5.72
C THR A 135 0.09 -1.90 -6.69
N HIS A 136 0.78 -0.87 -6.18
CA HIS A 136 1.53 0.08 -7.01
C HIS A 136 2.61 -0.62 -7.83
N VAL A 137 3.50 -1.36 -7.16
CA VAL A 137 4.47 -2.26 -7.83
C VAL A 137 4.27 -3.66 -7.29
N ASP A 138 3.81 -4.58 -8.12
CA ASP A 138 3.68 -5.97 -7.68
C ASP A 138 5.04 -6.68 -7.80
N THR A 139 5.57 -7.12 -6.67
CA THR A 139 6.89 -7.79 -6.57
C THR A 139 6.97 -9.06 -7.43
N SER A 140 5.85 -9.73 -7.69
CA SER A 140 5.81 -10.98 -8.45
C SER A 140 5.98 -10.79 -9.94
N THR A 141 5.58 -9.62 -10.45
CA THR A 141 5.58 -9.30 -11.89
C THR A 141 6.54 -8.18 -12.25
N GLY A 142 6.87 -7.28 -11.31
CA GLY A 142 7.58 -6.03 -11.55
C GLY A 142 6.75 -4.97 -12.27
N ALA A 143 5.44 -5.23 -12.46
CA ALA A 143 4.54 -4.29 -13.11
C ALA A 143 4.25 -3.11 -12.17
N ARG A 144 4.34 -1.88 -12.70
CA ARG A 144 4.05 -0.64 -12.00
C ARG A 144 2.74 -0.05 -12.48
N ALA A 145 1.74 -0.03 -11.60
CA ALA A 145 0.44 0.56 -11.90
C ALA A 145 0.52 2.10 -11.98
N PRO A 146 -0.26 2.74 -12.86
CA PRO A 146 -0.32 4.18 -13.03
C PRO A 146 -1.23 4.81 -11.94
N ILE A 147 -0.78 4.79 -10.67
CA ILE A 147 -1.60 5.19 -9.52
C ILE A 147 -2.04 6.65 -9.55
N GLU A 148 -1.23 7.56 -10.10
CA GLU A 148 -1.57 8.98 -10.25
C GLU A 148 -2.75 9.15 -11.22
N GLU A 149 -2.68 8.53 -12.40
CA GLU A 149 -3.75 8.57 -13.41
C GLU A 149 -5.03 7.90 -12.90
N ILE A 150 -4.90 6.84 -12.10
CA ILE A 150 -6.04 6.19 -11.43
C ILE A 150 -6.65 7.14 -10.39
N GLY A 151 -5.83 7.85 -9.62
CA GLY A 151 -6.28 8.87 -8.68
C GLY A 151 -7.10 9.98 -9.37
N GLU A 152 -6.69 10.41 -10.59
CA GLU A 152 -7.49 11.35 -11.39
C GLU A 152 -8.86 10.78 -11.79
N VAL A 153 -8.94 9.48 -12.04
CA VAL A 153 -10.23 8.80 -12.28
C VAL A 153 -11.08 8.83 -11.01
N LEU A 154 -10.49 8.53 -9.84
CA LEU A 154 -11.20 8.44 -8.57
C LEU A 154 -11.81 9.78 -8.11
N LYS A 155 -11.31 10.93 -8.57
CA LYS A 155 -11.97 12.24 -8.36
C LYS A 155 -13.41 12.28 -8.83
N LYS A 156 -13.79 11.42 -9.79
CA LYS A 156 -15.16 11.30 -10.31
C LYS A 156 -16.03 10.40 -9.44
N PHE A 157 -15.45 9.67 -8.47
CA PHE A 157 -16.08 8.68 -7.61
C PHE A 157 -15.74 8.93 -6.13
N PRO A 158 -16.09 10.10 -5.57
CA PRO A 158 -15.63 10.55 -4.25
C PRO A 158 -16.12 9.69 -3.08
N GLU A 159 -17.09 8.81 -3.30
CA GLU A 159 -17.58 7.86 -2.29
C GLU A 159 -16.80 6.54 -2.26
N THR A 160 -15.87 6.33 -3.21
CA THR A 160 -15.07 5.11 -3.32
C THR A 160 -13.69 5.35 -2.71
N VAL A 161 -13.36 4.68 -1.63
CA VAL A 161 -12.07 4.80 -0.96
C VAL A 161 -10.97 4.17 -1.82
N TYR A 162 -9.91 4.94 -2.12
CA TYR A 162 -8.77 4.51 -2.91
C TYR A 162 -7.64 4.01 -2.04
N ILE A 163 -7.37 2.70 -2.10
CA ILE A 163 -6.35 2.01 -1.29
C ILE A 163 -5.20 1.59 -2.19
N VAL A 164 -3.98 2.00 -1.85
CA VAL A 164 -2.75 1.66 -2.58
C VAL A 164 -1.79 0.88 -1.70
N ASP A 165 -1.42 -0.33 -2.14
CA ASP A 165 -0.32 -1.10 -1.53
C ASP A 165 1.00 -0.68 -2.15
N GLY A 166 1.82 0.05 -1.40
CA GLY A 166 3.13 0.56 -1.79
C GLY A 166 4.33 -0.27 -1.30
N VAL A 167 4.13 -1.48 -0.74
CA VAL A 167 5.22 -2.24 -0.09
C VAL A 167 6.48 -2.39 -0.96
N ALA A 168 6.35 -2.62 -2.26
CA ALA A 168 7.49 -2.77 -3.16
C ALA A 168 7.84 -1.46 -3.92
N ALA A 169 7.10 -0.39 -3.71
CA ALA A 169 7.25 0.89 -4.39
C ALA A 169 7.80 2.00 -3.49
N THR A 170 7.33 2.03 -2.23
CA THR A 170 7.59 3.10 -1.27
C THR A 170 9.07 3.45 -1.16
N ALA A 171 9.37 4.75 -1.26
CA ALA A 171 10.69 5.35 -1.29
C ALA A 171 11.54 5.03 -2.55
N GLY A 172 11.06 4.15 -3.43
CA GLY A 172 11.65 3.90 -4.75
C GLY A 172 10.89 4.60 -5.88
N GLU A 173 9.59 4.69 -5.74
CA GLU A 173 8.68 5.39 -6.63
C GLU A 173 8.04 6.60 -5.92
N ARG A 174 7.38 7.47 -6.67
CA ARG A 174 6.61 8.56 -6.09
C ARG A 174 5.27 8.04 -5.59
N GLU A 175 4.98 8.33 -4.34
CA GLU A 175 3.70 8.05 -3.69
C GLU A 175 3.33 9.28 -2.85
N TYR A 176 2.83 10.30 -3.53
CA TYR A 176 2.34 11.53 -2.90
C TYR A 176 0.84 11.38 -2.66
N VAL A 177 0.50 10.96 -1.45
CA VAL A 177 -0.84 10.47 -1.09
C VAL A 177 -1.93 11.47 -1.46
N ASP A 178 -1.85 12.70 -0.97
CA ASP A 178 -2.87 13.71 -1.23
C ASP A 178 -2.83 14.20 -2.68
N ASP A 179 -1.64 14.41 -3.26
CA ASP A 179 -1.48 14.86 -4.65
C ASP A 179 -2.06 13.84 -5.66
N MET A 180 -2.01 12.55 -5.32
CA MET A 180 -2.49 11.44 -6.15
C MET A 180 -3.89 10.94 -5.77
N ASN A 181 -4.60 11.64 -4.88
CA ASN A 181 -5.92 11.30 -4.37
C ASN A 181 -6.01 9.87 -3.79
N ILE A 182 -4.96 9.43 -3.13
CA ILE A 182 -4.93 8.18 -2.38
C ILE A 182 -5.52 8.43 -0.99
N ASP A 183 -6.45 7.58 -0.56
CA ASP A 183 -7.06 7.71 0.76
C ASP A 183 -6.31 6.88 1.82
N ILE A 184 -5.74 5.72 1.41
CA ILE A 184 -4.99 4.80 2.28
C ILE A 184 -3.85 4.15 1.50
#